data_fa9e6012d597e50544bb9e51a81611c9
#
_entry.id   fa9e6012d597e50544bb9e51a81611c9
#
_cell.length_a   1.000
_cell.length_b   1.000
_cell.length_c   1.000
_cell.angle_alpha   90.00
_cell.angle_beta   90.00
_cell.angle_gamma   90.00
#
_symmetry.space_group_name_H-M   'P 1'
#
loop_
_entity.id
_entity.type
_entity.pdbx_description
1 polymer ?
#
loop_
_entity_poly.entity_id
_entity_poly.type
_entity_poly.pdbx_seq_one_letter_code
_entity_poly.pdbx_strand_id
1 'polypeptide(L)'
;MNRVTVWHDGACPLCQREIALMRWLDRRGRIDFVDATAAICPVDQAAMLARFHAREEGGPIVSGAAAFAAMWRAIPLLRPLGLAARHPALLALLERLYLRFLRVRPGLQRWAGRAAA
;
A
#
# COMPACT_ATOMS: atom_id res chain seq x y z
N MET A 1 -7.17 -17.24 1.99
CA MET A 1 -6.43 -15.98 1.83
C MET A 1 -5.47 -15.80 2.98
N ASN A 2 -4.21 -15.49 2.69
CA ASN A 2 -3.19 -15.26 3.70
C ASN A 2 -3.31 -13.86 4.30
N ARG A 3 -2.79 -13.69 5.51
CA ARG A 3 -2.67 -12.36 6.11
C ARG A 3 -1.59 -11.57 5.39
N VAL A 4 -1.77 -10.25 5.38
CA VAL A 4 -0.82 -9.31 4.78
C VAL A 4 -0.52 -8.22 5.79
N THR A 5 0.74 -7.88 5.95
CA THR A 5 1.16 -6.71 6.74
C THR A 5 1.48 -5.58 5.78
N VAL A 6 0.93 -4.40 6.04
CA VAL A 6 1.08 -3.21 5.20
C VAL A 6 1.68 -2.10 6.04
N TRP A 7 2.76 -1.49 5.56
CA TRP A 7 3.39 -0.33 6.21
C TRP A 7 3.03 0.92 5.42
N HIS A 8 2.39 1.88 6.09
CA HIS A 8 1.93 3.12 5.49
C HIS A 8 2.46 4.35 6.23
N ASP A 9 2.41 5.50 5.58
CA ASP A 9 2.78 6.77 6.19
C ASP A 9 1.56 7.33 6.93
N GLY A 10 1.52 7.15 8.25
CA GLY A 10 0.42 7.60 9.08
C GLY A 10 0.31 9.13 9.21
N ALA A 11 1.34 9.87 8.81
CA ALA A 11 1.32 11.33 8.83
C ALA A 11 0.82 11.93 7.50
N CYS A 12 0.69 11.12 6.44
CA CYS A 12 0.28 11.59 5.12
C CYS A 12 -1.25 11.60 5.00
N PRO A 13 -1.91 12.75 4.74
CA PRO A 13 -3.37 12.80 4.62
C PRO A 13 -3.93 11.91 3.51
N LEU A 14 -3.23 11.86 2.37
CA LEU A 14 -3.62 11.01 1.24
C LEU A 14 -3.55 9.53 1.62
N CYS A 15 -2.47 9.12 2.27
CA CYS A 15 -2.27 7.75 2.73
C CYS A 15 -3.32 7.35 3.77
N GLN A 16 -3.67 8.26 4.68
CA GLN A 16 -4.71 8.02 5.69
C GLN A 16 -6.05 7.70 5.05
N ARG A 17 -6.43 8.45 4.00
CA ARG A 17 -7.69 8.23 3.28
C ARG A 17 -7.68 6.89 2.55
N GLU A 18 -6.58 6.56 1.91
CA GLU A 18 -6.43 5.29 1.21
C GLU A 18 -6.52 4.11 2.18
N ILE A 19 -5.81 4.19 3.29
CA ILE A 19 -5.82 3.14 4.31
C ILE A 19 -7.21 3.00 4.93
N ALA A 20 -7.92 4.10 5.18
CA ALA A 20 -9.30 4.04 5.68
C ALA A 20 -10.22 3.29 4.70
N LEU A 21 -10.08 3.54 3.41
CA LEU A 21 -10.84 2.82 2.37
C LEU A 21 -10.49 1.33 2.37
N MET A 22 -9.20 1.01 2.45
CA MET A 22 -8.74 -0.38 2.44
C MET A 22 -9.21 -1.14 3.68
N ARG A 23 -9.20 -0.50 4.85
CA ARG A 23 -9.75 -1.09 6.08
C ARG A 23 -11.24 -1.40 5.92
N TRP A 24 -11.99 -0.49 5.30
CA TRP A 24 -13.41 -0.69 5.07
C TRP A 24 -13.65 -1.85 4.10
N LEU A 25 -12.82 -2.00 3.07
CA LEU A 25 -12.91 -3.09 2.09
C LEU A 25 -12.40 -4.43 2.64
N ASP A 26 -11.53 -4.42 3.64
CA ASP A 26 -10.97 -5.62 4.27
C ASP A 26 -11.99 -6.25 5.23
N ARG A 27 -13.05 -6.78 4.67
CA ARG A 27 -14.17 -7.34 5.44
C ARG A 27 -13.81 -8.55 6.27
N ARG A 28 -12.72 -9.25 5.92
CA ARG A 28 -12.26 -10.45 6.62
C ARG A 28 -11.17 -10.17 7.64
N GLY A 29 -10.72 -8.92 7.76
CA GLY A 29 -9.68 -8.55 8.71
C GLY A 29 -8.36 -9.25 8.44
N ARG A 30 -7.97 -9.38 7.18
CA ARG A 30 -6.76 -10.10 6.77
C ARG A 30 -5.53 -9.21 6.66
N ILE A 31 -5.70 -7.90 6.81
CA ILE A 31 -4.62 -6.94 6.67
C ILE A 31 -4.28 -6.35 8.02
N ASP A 32 -2.99 -6.41 8.39
CA ASP A 32 -2.45 -5.69 9.53
C ASP A 32 -1.86 -4.38 9.01
N PHE A 33 -2.51 -3.26 9.33
CA PHE A 33 -2.06 -1.93 8.92
C PHE A 33 -1.11 -1.37 9.96
N VAL A 34 0.13 -1.11 9.57
CA VAL A 34 1.18 -0.62 10.46
C VAL A 34 1.59 0.78 10.04
N ASP A 35 1.54 1.72 10.98
CA ASP A 35 2.02 3.08 10.78
C ASP A 35 3.56 3.09 10.87
N ALA A 36 4.22 3.31 9.73
CA ALA A 36 5.67 3.30 9.65
C ALA A 36 6.32 4.49 10.38
N THR A 37 5.54 5.53 10.71
CA THR A 37 6.06 6.67 11.48
C THR A 37 6.15 6.37 12.98
N ALA A 38 5.37 5.42 13.46
CA ALA A 38 5.24 5.12 14.90
C ALA A 38 5.83 3.77 15.31
N ALA A 39 6.00 2.84 14.35
CA ALA A 39 6.41 1.48 14.64
C ALA A 39 7.91 1.25 14.37
N ILE A 40 8.45 0.19 14.99
CA ILE A 40 9.77 -0.33 14.61
C ILE A 40 9.60 -1.04 13.26
N CYS A 41 10.31 -0.57 12.25
CA CYS A 41 10.23 -1.11 10.91
C CYS A 41 11.29 -2.20 10.69
N PRO A 42 10.94 -3.27 9.93
CA PRO A 42 11.91 -4.34 9.61
C PRO A 42 12.98 -3.89 8.61
N VAL A 43 12.75 -2.78 7.92
CA VAL A 43 13.74 -2.12 7.07
C VAL A 43 13.85 -0.65 7.52
N ASP A 44 14.79 0.10 6.93
CA ASP A 44 14.98 1.50 7.26
C ASP A 44 13.66 2.29 7.15
N GLN A 45 13.36 3.11 8.17
CA GLN A 45 12.13 3.89 8.21
C GLN A 45 12.02 4.85 7.03
N ALA A 46 13.12 5.48 6.60
CA ALA A 46 13.10 6.37 5.45
C ALA A 46 12.69 5.62 4.18
N ALA A 47 13.15 4.40 3.99
CA ALA A 47 12.75 3.56 2.86
C ALA A 47 11.27 3.17 2.94
N MET A 48 10.78 2.87 4.15
CA MET A 48 9.36 2.56 4.37
C MET A 48 8.44 3.72 4.03
N LEU A 49 8.86 4.95 4.33
CA LEU A 49 8.09 6.16 4.06
C LEU A 49 8.19 6.61 2.60
N ALA A 50 9.27 6.27 1.91
CA ALA A 50 9.49 6.67 0.52
C ALA A 50 8.59 5.88 -0.46
N ARG A 51 8.26 4.65 -0.12
CA ARG A 51 7.44 3.76 -0.96
C ARG A 51 6.49 2.96 -0.08
N PHE A 52 5.36 2.56 -0.69
CA PHE A 52 4.43 1.64 -0.04
C PHE A 52 5.08 0.25 0.08
N HIS A 53 5.01 -0.35 1.27
CA HIS A 53 5.58 -1.67 1.53
C HIS A 53 4.52 -2.61 2.08
N ALA A 54 4.64 -3.88 1.74
CA ALA A 54 3.77 -4.93 2.25
C ALA A 54 4.51 -6.26 2.29
N ARG A 55 3.97 -7.19 3.07
CA ARG A 55 4.47 -8.55 3.16
C ARG A 55 3.30 -9.50 3.30
N GLU A 56 3.21 -10.47 2.39
CA GLU A 56 2.29 -11.59 2.54
C GLU A 56 2.86 -12.57 3.55
N GLU A 57 1.98 -13.24 4.31
CA GLU A 57 2.38 -14.24 5.29
C GLU A 57 3.29 -15.29 4.66
N GLY A 58 4.47 -15.47 5.26
CA GLY A 58 5.47 -16.40 4.75
C GLY A 58 6.27 -15.92 3.55
N GLY A 59 6.03 -14.71 3.07
CA GLY A 59 6.70 -14.15 1.89
C GLY A 59 7.70 -13.04 2.22
N PRO A 60 8.40 -12.54 1.20
CA PRO A 60 9.33 -11.42 1.38
C PRO A 60 8.58 -10.09 1.47
N ILE A 61 9.27 -9.08 1.99
CA ILE A 61 8.78 -7.70 1.94
C ILE A 61 8.91 -7.18 0.52
N VAL A 62 7.81 -6.65 -0.02
CA VAL A 62 7.76 -6.06 -1.36
C VAL A 62 7.36 -4.60 -1.28
N SER A 63 7.65 -3.84 -2.32
CA SER A 63 7.34 -2.40 -2.35
C SER A 63 6.68 -1.99 -3.66
N GLY A 64 6.06 -0.78 -3.65
CA GLY A 64 5.45 -0.20 -4.82
C GLY A 64 4.22 -0.99 -5.29
N ALA A 65 4.11 -1.21 -6.60
CA ALA A 65 2.98 -1.91 -7.20
C ALA A 65 2.83 -3.33 -6.65
N ALA A 66 3.93 -4.02 -6.40
CA ALA A 66 3.90 -5.37 -5.82
C ALA A 66 3.28 -5.36 -4.41
N ALA A 67 3.52 -4.31 -3.62
CA ALA A 67 2.93 -4.15 -2.30
C ALA A 67 1.42 -3.90 -2.39
N PHE A 68 0.98 -3.06 -3.32
CA PHE A 68 -0.45 -2.85 -3.56
C PHE A 68 -1.13 -4.14 -3.99
N ALA A 69 -0.52 -4.89 -4.92
CA ALA A 69 -1.06 -6.17 -5.37
C ALA A 69 -1.19 -7.17 -4.22
N ALA A 70 -0.20 -7.24 -3.34
CA ALA A 70 -0.25 -8.09 -2.15
C ALA A 70 -1.42 -7.72 -1.24
N MET A 71 -1.63 -6.43 -1.00
CA MET A 71 -2.76 -5.93 -0.22
C MET A 71 -4.09 -6.28 -0.88
N TRP A 72 -4.22 -6.08 -2.19
CA TRP A 72 -5.45 -6.40 -2.93
C TRP A 72 -5.81 -7.89 -2.86
N ARG A 73 -4.80 -8.77 -2.85
CA ARG A 73 -5.06 -10.21 -2.76
C ARG A 73 -5.71 -10.61 -1.43
N ALA A 74 -5.55 -9.81 -0.39
CA ALA A 74 -6.19 -10.05 0.91
C ALA A 74 -7.62 -9.49 0.99
N ILE A 75 -8.02 -8.64 0.06
CA ILE A 75 -9.35 -8.02 0.01
C ILE A 75 -10.23 -8.77 -0.96
N PRO A 76 -11.37 -9.36 -0.53
CA PRO A 76 -12.20 -10.19 -1.43
C PRO A 76 -12.61 -9.46 -2.71
N LEU A 77 -13.01 -8.20 -2.62
CA LEU A 77 -13.44 -7.40 -3.78
C LEU A 77 -12.31 -7.15 -4.78
N LEU A 78 -11.08 -6.95 -4.29
CA LEU A 78 -9.91 -6.60 -5.11
C LEU A 78 -9.03 -7.80 -5.43
N ARG A 79 -9.34 -8.97 -4.87
CA ARG A 79 -8.52 -10.17 -5.06
C ARG A 79 -8.29 -10.54 -6.53
N PRO A 80 -9.29 -10.49 -7.43
CA PRO A 80 -9.04 -10.80 -8.84
C PRO A 80 -7.98 -9.90 -9.47
N LEU A 81 -7.98 -8.60 -9.13
CA LEU A 81 -6.99 -7.66 -9.61
C LEU A 81 -5.60 -7.96 -9.05
N GLY A 82 -5.52 -8.29 -7.76
CA GLY A 82 -4.26 -8.67 -7.12
C GLY A 82 -3.68 -9.96 -7.69
N LEU A 83 -4.53 -10.93 -8.01
CA LEU A 83 -4.11 -12.18 -8.65
C LEU A 83 -3.63 -11.94 -10.09
N ALA A 84 -4.33 -11.09 -10.84
CA ALA A 84 -3.91 -10.71 -12.19
C ALA A 84 -2.55 -10.03 -12.19
N ALA A 85 -2.23 -9.29 -11.14
CA ALA A 85 -0.94 -8.59 -10.99
C ALA A 85 0.24 -9.54 -10.74
N ARG A 86 0.01 -10.85 -10.58
CA ARG A 86 1.09 -11.84 -10.59
C ARG A 86 1.68 -12.02 -11.98
N HIS A 87 0.97 -11.61 -13.04
CA HIS A 87 1.48 -11.64 -14.39
C HIS A 87 2.56 -10.54 -14.53
N PRO A 88 3.79 -10.88 -14.97
CA PRO A 88 4.89 -9.91 -14.99
C PRO A 88 4.62 -8.65 -15.82
N ALA A 89 3.93 -8.78 -16.96
CA ALA A 89 3.62 -7.63 -17.82
C ALA A 89 2.65 -6.66 -17.13
N LEU A 90 1.62 -7.16 -16.46
CA LEU A 90 0.68 -6.32 -15.74
C LEU A 90 1.34 -5.67 -14.54
N LEU A 91 2.16 -6.41 -13.80
CA LEU A 91 2.88 -5.86 -12.66
C LEU A 91 3.85 -4.76 -13.10
N ALA A 92 4.53 -4.93 -14.23
CA ALA A 92 5.42 -3.91 -14.78
C ALA A 92 4.66 -2.63 -15.15
N LEU A 93 3.47 -2.76 -15.72
CA LEU A 93 2.61 -1.61 -16.02
C LEU A 93 2.19 -0.89 -14.75
N LEU A 94 1.75 -1.63 -13.75
CA LEU A 94 1.34 -1.06 -12.46
C LEU A 94 2.51 -0.35 -11.77
N GLU A 95 3.71 -0.90 -11.86
CA GLU A 95 4.91 -0.26 -11.30
C GLU A 95 5.21 1.05 -12.00
N ARG A 96 5.06 1.13 -13.33
CA ARG A 96 5.20 2.39 -14.07
C ARG A 96 4.21 3.44 -13.62
N LEU A 97 2.95 3.04 -13.41
CA LEU A 97 1.91 3.93 -12.91
C LEU A 97 2.23 4.39 -11.49
N TYR A 98 2.73 3.49 -10.65
CA TYR A 98 3.15 3.82 -9.29
C TYR A 98 4.29 4.85 -9.29
N LEU A 99 5.29 4.68 -10.15
CA LEU A 99 6.40 5.63 -10.26
C LEU A 99 5.92 7.01 -10.71
N ARG A 100 4.94 7.07 -11.62
CA ARG A 100 4.31 8.34 -12.00
C ARG A 100 3.56 8.94 -10.81
N PHE A 101 2.84 8.14 -10.06
CA PHE A 101 2.15 8.57 -8.85
C PHE A 101 3.12 9.21 -7.86
N LEU A 102 4.29 8.61 -7.64
CA LEU A 102 5.30 9.14 -6.73
C LEU A 102 5.77 10.54 -7.14
N ARG A 103 5.80 10.84 -8.44
CA ARG A 103 6.17 12.18 -8.92
C ARG A 103 5.14 13.25 -8.58
N VAL A 104 3.86 12.88 -8.58
CA VAL A 104 2.77 13.83 -8.29
C VAL A 104 2.31 13.75 -6.83
N ARG A 105 2.82 12.79 -6.08
CA ARG A 105 2.45 12.54 -4.69
C ARG A 105 2.57 13.78 -3.79
N PRO A 106 3.65 14.57 -3.83
CA PRO A 106 3.73 15.77 -2.99
C PRO A 106 2.60 16.76 -3.23
N GLY A 107 2.21 16.97 -4.50
CA GLY A 107 1.09 17.83 -4.84
C GLY A 107 -0.25 17.27 -4.36
N LEU A 108 -0.47 15.97 -4.53
CA LEU A 108 -1.68 15.29 -4.06
C LEU A 108 -1.77 15.31 -2.53
N GLN A 109 -0.65 15.13 -1.84
CA GLN A 109 -0.61 15.20 -0.38
C GLN A 109 -1.00 16.59 0.12
N ARG A 110 -0.50 17.64 -0.52
CA ARG A 110 -0.86 19.02 -0.20
C ARG A 110 -2.35 19.28 -0.44
N TRP A 111 -2.86 18.82 -1.59
CA TRP A 111 -4.29 18.95 -1.91
C TRP A 111 -5.17 18.22 -0.88
N ALA A 112 -4.84 16.97 -0.56
CA ALA A 112 -5.58 16.17 0.41
C ALA A 112 -5.54 16.78 1.81
N GLY A 113 -4.39 17.36 2.20
CA GLY A 113 -4.25 18.06 3.47
C GLY A 113 -5.14 19.29 3.56
N ARG A 114 -5.23 20.08 2.47
CA ARG A 114 -6.13 21.24 2.42
C ARG A 114 -7.59 20.83 2.47
N ALA A 115 -7.97 19.78 1.75
CA ALA A 115 -9.33 19.28 1.75
C ALA A 115 -9.73 18.69 3.10
N ALA A 116 -8.76 18.17 3.88
CA ALA A 116 -9.00 17.62 5.21
C ALA A 116 -9.03 18.70 6.30
N ALA A 117 -8.46 19.84 6.03
CA ALA A 117 -8.48 20.96 6.96
C ALA A 117 -9.83 21.67 6.89
#